data_6b1ab0c3c75ba76f1e7a9b7aee2f1ddb
#
_entry.id   6b1ab0c3c75ba76f1e7a9b7aee2f1ddb
#
_cell.length_a   1.000
_cell.length_b   1.000
_cell.length_c   1.000
_cell.angle_alpha   90.00
_cell.angle_beta   90.00
_cell.angle_gamma   90.00
#
_symmetry.space_group_name_H-M   'P 1'
#
loop_
_entity.id
_entity.type
_entity.pdbx_description
1 polymer ?
#
loop_
_entity_poly.entity_id
_entity_poly.type
_entity_poly.pdbx_seq_one_letter_code
_entity_poly.pdbx_strand_id
1 'polypeptide(L)'
;MGVPGNAAYHAAKWAVGGFTEAIAPELAPFGVKVCALEPGGIRTNWGKRATAGIPELIPDYEASVGTFIKMLQGHWGHEMSAPAKVAQVILQLASREQLPAHLLLGSDAVQYARLAEEKRESDAKAWHNISASTDAEDVRGLPDLKF
;
A
#
# COMPACT_ATOMS: atom_id res chain seq x y z
N MET A 1 -2.70 2.60 2.37
CA MET A 1 -3.19 3.77 3.15
C MET A 1 -2.14 4.87 3.10
N GLY A 2 -2.53 6.14 2.87
CA GLY A 2 -1.63 7.28 2.97
C GLY A 2 -1.49 7.75 4.43
N VAL A 3 -0.34 8.33 4.76
CA VAL A 3 -0.07 8.90 6.08
C VAL A 3 0.45 10.34 5.96
N PRO A 4 0.18 11.22 6.93
CA PRO A 4 0.63 12.61 6.89
C PRO A 4 2.16 12.73 6.75
N GLY A 5 2.64 13.74 6.03
CA GLY A 5 4.07 14.02 5.84
C GLY A 5 4.78 13.18 4.77
N ASN A 6 4.13 12.14 4.21
CA ASN A 6 4.75 11.20 3.28
C ASN A 6 4.11 11.18 1.89
N ALA A 7 3.48 12.28 1.45
CA ALA A 7 2.73 12.32 0.19
C ALA A 7 3.56 11.87 -1.04
N ALA A 8 4.77 12.39 -1.21
CA ALA A 8 5.64 12.03 -2.33
C ALA A 8 6.05 10.53 -2.30
N TYR A 9 6.36 10.01 -1.12
CA TYR A 9 6.66 8.59 -0.93
C TYR A 9 5.46 7.72 -1.30
N HIS A 10 4.27 8.07 -0.80
CA HIS A 10 3.05 7.33 -1.14
C HIS A 10 2.72 7.40 -2.62
N ALA A 11 2.85 8.57 -3.26
CA ALA A 11 2.64 8.69 -4.70
C ALA A 11 3.55 7.73 -5.49
N ALA A 12 4.85 7.67 -5.16
CA ALA A 12 5.79 6.76 -5.79
C ALA A 12 5.45 5.29 -5.55
N LYS A 13 5.05 4.93 -4.31
CA LYS A 13 4.70 3.55 -3.96
C LYS A 13 3.38 3.09 -4.59
N TRP A 14 2.39 3.98 -4.68
CA TRP A 14 1.15 3.69 -5.40
C TRP A 14 1.38 3.50 -6.89
N ALA A 15 2.28 4.28 -7.49
CA ALA A 15 2.67 4.09 -8.88
C ALA A 15 3.30 2.71 -9.12
N VAL A 16 4.15 2.22 -8.21
CA VAL A 16 4.69 0.85 -8.27
C VAL A 16 3.58 -0.19 -8.17
N GLY A 17 2.60 -0.01 -7.29
CA GLY A 17 1.45 -0.91 -7.17
C GLY A 17 0.66 -1.01 -8.47
N GLY A 18 0.19 0.12 -9.00
CA GLY A 18 -0.54 0.14 -10.26
C GLY A 18 0.27 -0.38 -11.46
N PHE A 19 1.57 -0.09 -11.49
CA PHE A 19 2.47 -0.67 -12.50
C PHE A 19 2.51 -2.21 -12.38
N THR A 20 2.60 -2.74 -11.16
CA THR A 20 2.62 -4.19 -10.94
C THR A 20 1.32 -4.85 -11.38
N GLU A 21 0.17 -4.26 -11.05
CA GLU A 21 -1.14 -4.77 -11.50
C GLU A 21 -1.27 -4.83 -13.01
N ALA A 22 -0.73 -3.83 -13.71
CA ALA A 22 -0.78 -3.78 -15.17
C ALA A 22 0.21 -4.77 -15.82
N ILE A 23 1.47 -4.80 -15.36
CA ILE A 23 2.52 -5.59 -16.01
C ILE A 23 2.42 -7.09 -15.74
N ALA A 24 1.85 -7.49 -14.58
CA ALA A 24 1.74 -8.90 -14.22
C ALA A 24 0.93 -9.71 -15.25
N PRO A 25 -0.29 -9.31 -15.65
CA PRO A 25 -1.03 -10.01 -16.69
C PRO A 25 -0.40 -9.90 -18.09
N GLU A 26 0.27 -8.79 -18.42
CA GLU A 26 0.97 -8.64 -19.69
C GLU A 26 2.12 -9.63 -19.86
N LEU A 27 2.82 -9.95 -18.78
CA LEU A 27 3.99 -10.84 -18.79
C LEU A 27 3.65 -12.32 -18.51
N ALA A 28 2.47 -12.60 -17.98
CA ALA A 28 2.04 -13.96 -17.67
C ALA A 28 2.11 -14.93 -18.87
N PRO A 29 1.75 -14.56 -20.12
CA PRO A 29 1.86 -15.44 -21.29
C PRO A 29 3.31 -15.83 -21.62
N PHE A 30 4.29 -15.07 -21.14
CA PHE A 30 5.72 -15.35 -21.33
C PHE A 30 6.33 -16.13 -20.16
N GLY A 31 5.51 -16.59 -19.20
CA GLY A 31 5.98 -17.30 -18.02
C GLY A 31 6.69 -16.43 -16.97
N VAL A 32 6.65 -15.10 -17.13
CA VAL A 32 7.23 -14.16 -16.17
C VAL A 32 6.21 -13.85 -15.09
N LYS A 33 6.63 -13.97 -13.84
CA LYS A 33 5.79 -13.74 -12.65
C LYS A 33 6.23 -12.44 -11.98
N VAL A 34 5.27 -11.58 -11.70
CA VAL A 34 5.51 -10.29 -11.06
C VAL A 34 4.65 -10.19 -9.81
N CYS A 35 5.25 -9.75 -8.71
CA CYS A 35 4.57 -9.58 -7.43
C CYS A 35 5.18 -8.40 -6.67
N ALA A 36 4.36 -7.45 -6.28
CA ALA A 36 4.75 -6.41 -5.35
C ALA A 36 4.71 -6.96 -3.92
N LEU A 37 5.85 -6.88 -3.22
CA LEU A 37 5.91 -7.19 -1.80
C LEU A 37 5.61 -5.91 -1.01
N GLU A 38 4.61 -5.96 -0.17
CA GLU A 38 4.10 -4.81 0.60
C GLU A 38 4.29 -5.07 2.11
N PRO A 39 5.50 -4.88 2.62
CA PRO A 39 5.76 -5.10 4.03
C PRO A 39 5.19 -3.99 4.90
N GLY A 40 4.68 -4.37 6.07
CA GLY A 40 4.51 -3.47 7.19
C GLY A 40 5.85 -3.06 7.81
N GLY A 41 5.87 -2.83 9.11
CA GLY A 41 7.11 -2.49 9.81
C GLY A 41 8.09 -3.65 9.84
N ILE A 42 9.30 -3.46 9.30
CA ILE A 42 10.41 -4.42 9.37
C ILE A 42 11.48 -3.85 10.31
N ARG A 43 11.95 -4.65 11.29
CA ARG A 43 13.00 -4.25 12.25
C ARG A 43 14.33 -4.03 11.55
N THR A 44 14.54 -2.81 11.10
CA THR A 44 15.76 -2.34 10.42
C THR A 44 16.11 -0.93 10.90
N ASN A 45 17.28 -0.45 10.51
CA ASN A 45 17.68 0.93 10.78
C ASN A 45 16.99 1.95 9.84
N TRP A 46 16.04 1.52 9.01
CA TRP A 46 15.40 2.40 8.03
C TRP A 46 14.65 3.55 8.72
N GLY A 47 13.83 3.26 9.71
CA GLY A 47 13.03 4.27 10.42
C GLY A 47 13.90 5.36 11.07
N LYS A 48 14.98 4.97 11.74
CA LYS A 48 15.95 5.92 12.32
C LYS A 48 16.57 6.81 11.25
N ARG A 49 16.97 6.23 10.10
CA ARG A 49 17.58 6.99 9.00
C ARG A 49 16.58 7.90 8.31
N ALA A 50 15.36 7.44 8.08
CA ALA A 50 14.31 8.19 7.42
C ALA A 50 13.87 9.44 8.20
N THR A 51 14.04 9.43 9.53
CA THR A 51 13.64 10.54 10.39
C THR A 51 14.84 11.34 10.93
N ALA A 52 16.08 10.94 10.66
CA ALA A 52 17.28 11.64 11.14
C ALA A 52 17.49 13.02 10.51
N GLY A 53 16.86 13.32 9.39
CA GLY A 53 17.01 14.59 8.66
C GLY A 53 15.71 15.32 8.41
N ILE A 54 14.67 15.08 9.23
CA ILE A 54 13.42 15.83 9.10
C ILE A 54 13.68 17.30 9.43
N PRO A 55 13.39 18.23 8.49
CA PRO A 55 13.54 19.65 8.76
C PRO A 55 12.55 20.11 9.83
N GLU A 56 12.81 21.28 10.40
CA GLU A 56 11.87 21.91 11.31
C GLU A 56 10.50 22.07 10.65
N LEU A 57 9.46 21.62 11.33
CA LEU A 57 8.11 21.71 10.80
C LEU A 57 7.58 23.14 10.86
N ILE A 58 6.85 23.52 9.83
CA ILE A 58 6.02 24.71 9.88
C ILE A 58 4.97 24.50 10.98
N PRO A 59 4.77 25.46 11.91
CA PRO A 59 3.88 25.29 13.08
C PRO A 59 2.49 24.77 12.77
N ASP A 60 1.91 25.16 11.64
CA ASP A 60 0.58 24.73 11.20
C ASP A 60 0.47 23.21 10.95
N TYR A 61 1.58 22.53 10.73
CA TYR A 61 1.63 21.08 10.50
C TYR A 61 1.95 20.24 11.75
N GLU A 62 2.19 20.89 12.91
CA GLU A 62 2.51 20.16 14.16
C GLU A 62 1.37 19.23 14.59
N ALA A 63 0.13 19.66 14.48
CA ALA A 63 -1.03 18.84 14.89
C ALA A 63 -1.25 17.60 14.03
N SER A 64 -0.79 17.60 12.77
CA SER A 64 -0.95 16.50 11.82
C SER A 64 0.35 15.73 11.61
N VAL A 65 1.30 16.30 10.89
CA VAL A 65 2.58 15.69 10.54
C VAL A 65 3.44 15.45 11.78
N GLY A 66 3.53 16.45 12.68
CA GLY A 66 4.30 16.36 13.92
C GLY A 66 3.81 15.23 14.82
N THR A 67 2.50 15.11 14.99
CA THR A 67 1.90 14.03 15.78
C THR A 67 2.23 12.66 15.17
N PHE A 68 2.16 12.52 13.83
CA PHE A 68 2.48 11.28 13.14
C PHE A 68 3.96 10.90 13.28
N ILE A 69 4.88 11.87 13.17
CA ILE A 69 6.32 11.66 13.36
C ILE A 69 6.61 11.15 14.78
N LYS A 70 6.03 11.78 15.80
CA LYS A 70 6.20 11.36 17.22
C LYS A 70 5.69 9.93 17.44
N MET A 71 4.56 9.58 16.84
CA MET A 71 4.02 8.21 16.89
C MET A 71 4.99 7.21 16.26
N LEU A 72 5.52 7.49 15.07
CA LEU A 72 6.51 6.63 14.42
C LEU A 72 7.77 6.44 15.25
N GLN A 73 8.29 7.52 15.81
CA GLN A 73 9.50 7.49 16.66
C GLN A 73 9.32 6.59 17.89
N GLY A 74 8.11 6.52 18.44
CA GLY A 74 7.78 5.64 19.57
C GLY A 74 7.70 4.15 19.19
N HIS A 75 7.62 3.81 17.90
CA HIS A 75 7.50 2.40 17.44
C HIS A 75 8.82 1.81 16.94
N TRP A 76 9.89 2.57 16.85
CA TRP A 76 11.17 2.04 16.34
C TRP A 76 11.76 0.95 17.24
N GLY A 77 12.16 -0.14 16.59
CA GLY A 77 12.65 -1.34 17.26
C GLY A 77 11.55 -2.31 17.70
N HIS A 78 10.28 -1.90 17.57
CA HIS A 78 9.10 -2.70 17.91
C HIS A 78 8.27 -3.11 16.68
N GLU A 79 8.83 -2.96 15.47
CA GLU A 79 8.16 -3.36 14.23
C GLU A 79 7.86 -4.86 14.23
N MET A 80 6.75 -5.24 13.58
CA MET A 80 6.20 -6.59 13.65
C MET A 80 7.04 -7.64 12.91
N SER A 81 7.71 -7.25 11.83
CA SER A 81 8.39 -8.19 10.95
C SER A 81 9.89 -8.27 11.21
N ALA A 82 10.43 -9.50 11.25
CA ALA A 82 11.87 -9.75 11.30
C ALA A 82 12.45 -9.86 9.89
N PRO A 83 13.57 -9.18 9.57
CA PRO A 83 14.19 -9.22 8.23
C PRO A 83 14.47 -10.64 7.73
N ALA A 84 14.94 -11.53 8.58
CA ALA A 84 15.22 -12.92 8.22
C ALA A 84 13.95 -13.68 7.78
N LYS A 85 12.80 -13.43 8.44
CA LYS A 85 11.53 -14.05 8.06
C LYS A 85 11.03 -13.52 6.72
N VAL A 86 11.18 -12.22 6.47
CA VAL A 86 10.86 -11.63 5.17
C VAL A 86 11.72 -12.25 4.07
N ALA A 87 13.02 -12.39 4.28
CA ALA A 87 13.91 -13.06 3.33
C ALA A 87 13.52 -14.52 3.05
N GLN A 88 13.13 -15.28 4.07
CA GLN A 88 12.63 -16.64 3.90
C GLN A 88 11.36 -16.69 3.03
N VAL A 89 10.42 -15.76 3.21
CA VAL A 89 9.23 -15.67 2.36
C VAL A 89 9.61 -15.38 0.92
N ILE A 90 10.54 -14.46 0.66
CA ILE A 90 11.02 -14.15 -0.71
C ILE A 90 11.59 -15.41 -1.38
N LEU A 91 12.40 -16.18 -0.67
CA LEU A 91 12.94 -17.44 -1.19
C LEU A 91 11.84 -18.48 -1.51
N GLN A 92 10.83 -18.56 -0.65
CA GLN A 92 9.67 -19.44 -0.90
C GLN A 92 8.86 -19.01 -2.12
N LEU A 93 8.68 -17.70 -2.34
CA LEU A 93 7.97 -17.18 -3.50
C LEU A 93 8.67 -17.49 -4.81
N ALA A 94 9.99 -17.50 -4.83
CA ALA A 94 10.78 -17.80 -6.03
C ALA A 94 10.49 -19.20 -6.62
N SER A 95 10.02 -20.14 -5.78
CA SER A 95 9.66 -21.51 -6.20
C SER A 95 8.16 -21.71 -6.48
N ARG A 96 7.32 -20.68 -6.28
CA ARG A 96 5.87 -20.80 -6.49
C ARG A 96 5.50 -20.70 -7.96
N GLU A 97 4.55 -21.51 -8.41
CA GLU A 97 4.03 -21.45 -9.77
C GLU A 97 3.15 -20.22 -10.00
N GLN A 98 2.39 -19.83 -8.99
CA GLN A 98 1.50 -18.67 -9.04
C GLN A 98 1.85 -17.69 -7.93
N LEU A 99 1.80 -16.41 -8.26
CA LEU A 99 1.99 -15.30 -7.33
C LEU A 99 0.81 -14.33 -7.44
N PRO A 100 0.36 -13.74 -6.33
CA PRO A 100 -0.55 -12.59 -6.40
C PRO A 100 0.20 -11.36 -6.92
N ALA A 101 -0.50 -10.41 -7.54
CA ALA A 101 0.09 -9.13 -7.93
C ALA A 101 0.62 -8.36 -6.72
N HIS A 102 -0.07 -8.46 -5.57
CA HIS A 102 0.30 -7.84 -4.30
C HIS A 102 0.37 -8.88 -3.19
N LEU A 103 1.42 -8.84 -2.39
CA LEU A 103 1.56 -9.69 -1.20
C LEU A 103 1.92 -8.86 0.02
N LEU A 104 0.98 -8.75 0.94
CA LEU A 104 1.17 -8.11 2.23
C LEU A 104 2.09 -8.96 3.11
N LEU A 105 3.10 -8.35 3.73
CA LEU A 105 4.03 -9.03 4.64
C LEU A 105 3.98 -8.39 6.02
N GLY A 106 3.54 -9.17 7.00
CA GLY A 106 3.33 -8.75 8.38
C GLY A 106 1.86 -8.58 8.73
N SER A 107 1.49 -8.92 9.96
CA SER A 107 0.11 -8.79 10.45
C SER A 107 -0.37 -7.35 10.52
N ASP A 108 0.53 -6.42 10.74
CA ASP A 108 0.29 -4.98 10.68
C ASP A 108 -0.07 -4.52 9.26
N ALA A 109 0.68 -4.97 8.23
CA ALA A 109 0.35 -4.71 6.84
C ALA A 109 -1.05 -5.20 6.47
N VAL A 110 -1.38 -6.45 6.85
CA VAL A 110 -2.70 -7.04 6.63
C VAL A 110 -3.81 -6.24 7.32
N GLN A 111 -3.58 -5.84 8.57
CA GLN A 111 -4.56 -5.06 9.33
C GLN A 111 -4.79 -3.67 8.72
N TYR A 112 -3.71 -2.96 8.38
CA TYR A 112 -3.82 -1.61 7.79
C TYR A 112 -4.43 -1.64 6.38
N ALA A 113 -4.13 -2.64 5.57
CA ALA A 113 -4.76 -2.82 4.27
C ALA A 113 -6.27 -3.00 4.44
N ARG A 114 -6.70 -3.91 5.33
CA ARG A 114 -8.13 -4.14 5.61
C ARG A 114 -8.84 -2.85 6.03
N LEU A 115 -8.29 -2.12 6.99
CA LEU A 115 -8.89 -0.85 7.44
C LEU A 115 -9.00 0.18 6.31
N ALA A 116 -7.99 0.24 5.44
CA ALA A 116 -8.01 1.12 4.29
C ALA A 116 -9.05 0.73 3.24
N GLU A 117 -9.27 -0.56 3.02
CA GLU A 117 -10.30 -1.09 2.12
C GLU A 117 -11.70 -0.85 2.68
N GLU A 118 -11.93 -1.14 3.95
CA GLU A 118 -13.19 -0.86 4.64
C GLU A 118 -13.58 0.64 4.54
N LYS A 119 -12.59 1.52 4.72
CA LYS A 119 -12.82 2.97 4.57
C LYS A 119 -13.18 3.35 3.13
N ARG A 120 -12.47 2.85 2.13
CA ARG A 120 -12.76 3.11 0.71
C ARG A 120 -14.13 2.57 0.32
N GLU A 121 -14.49 1.37 0.76
CA GLU A 121 -15.80 0.78 0.50
C GLU A 121 -16.93 1.62 1.15
N SER A 122 -16.73 2.05 2.40
CA SER A 122 -17.67 2.92 3.09
C SER A 122 -17.88 4.24 2.34
N ASP A 123 -16.78 4.87 1.89
CA ASP A 123 -16.87 6.11 1.11
C ASP A 123 -17.56 5.89 -0.24
N ALA A 124 -17.23 4.82 -0.95
CA ALA A 124 -17.88 4.47 -2.21
C ALA A 124 -19.39 4.26 -2.04
N LYS A 125 -19.83 3.60 -0.96
CA LYS A 125 -21.26 3.44 -0.64
C LYS A 125 -21.92 4.76 -0.32
N ALA A 126 -21.28 5.61 0.48
CA ALA A 126 -21.84 6.92 0.87
C ALA A 126 -22.02 7.85 -0.32
N TRP A 127 -21.13 7.79 -1.32
CA TRP A 127 -21.12 8.66 -2.48
C TRP A 127 -21.71 8.02 -3.74
N HIS A 128 -22.26 6.79 -3.63
CA HIS A 128 -22.79 6.02 -4.78
C HIS A 128 -23.72 6.80 -5.68
N ASN A 129 -24.72 7.50 -5.12
CA ASN A 129 -25.73 8.22 -5.91
C ASN A 129 -25.10 9.36 -6.73
N ILE A 130 -24.10 10.05 -6.17
CA ILE A 130 -23.38 11.10 -6.90
C ILE A 130 -22.51 10.48 -7.98
N SER A 131 -21.82 9.40 -7.70
CA SER A 131 -20.99 8.71 -8.71
C SER A 131 -21.85 8.19 -9.87
N ALA A 132 -22.96 7.51 -9.57
CA ALA A 132 -23.86 6.96 -10.58
C ALA A 132 -24.62 8.04 -11.37
N SER A 133 -24.75 9.28 -10.85
CA SER A 133 -25.41 10.37 -11.58
C SER A 133 -24.66 10.86 -12.83
N THR A 134 -23.42 10.36 -13.02
CA THR A 134 -22.62 10.67 -14.21
C THR A 134 -22.81 9.65 -15.35
N ASP A 135 -23.62 8.61 -15.13
CA ASP A 135 -23.86 7.60 -16.15
C ASP A 135 -24.61 8.21 -17.35
N ALA A 136 -24.23 7.81 -18.56
CA ALA A 136 -24.92 8.26 -19.75
C ALA A 136 -26.28 7.57 -19.85
N GLU A 137 -27.32 8.30 -20.32
CA GLU A 137 -28.71 7.83 -20.35
C GLU A 137 -28.96 6.62 -21.26
N ASP A 138 -28.10 6.41 -22.25
CA ASP A 138 -28.17 5.32 -23.22
C ASP A 138 -27.43 4.04 -22.79
N VAL A 139 -26.66 4.09 -21.68
CA VAL A 139 -25.89 2.93 -21.17
C VAL A 139 -26.77 2.06 -20.26
N ARG A 140 -26.92 0.78 -20.63
CA ARG A 140 -27.66 -0.23 -19.85
C ARG A 140 -26.73 -1.31 -19.33
N GLY A 141 -26.09 -1.04 -18.19
CA GLY A 141 -25.20 -1.98 -17.49
C GLY A 141 -23.74 -1.88 -17.88
N LEU A 142 -22.90 -2.53 -17.08
CA LEU A 142 -21.45 -2.56 -17.28
C LEU A 142 -21.08 -3.63 -18.33
N PRO A 143 -20.04 -3.40 -19.15
CA PRO A 143 -19.49 -4.45 -19.99
C PRO A 143 -18.95 -5.60 -19.11
N ASP A 144 -19.06 -6.84 -19.60
CA ASP A 144 -18.50 -8.03 -18.92
C ASP A 144 -16.96 -8.01 -19.10
N LEU A 145 -16.28 -7.29 -18.20
CA LEU A 145 -14.83 -7.21 -18.16
C LEU A 145 -14.29 -8.43 -17.41
N LYS A 146 -13.63 -9.32 -18.14
CA LYS A 146 -12.86 -10.44 -17.56
C LYS A 146 -11.40 -9.98 -17.41
N PHE A 147 -10.97 -9.80 -16.15
CA PHE A 147 -9.58 -9.53 -15.81
C PHE A 147 -8.86 -10.80 -15.38
#